data_cb1502b8692e349028094a7e4a01b786
#
_entry.id   cb1502b8692e349028094a7e4a01b786
#
_cell.length_a   1.000
_cell.length_b   1.000
_cell.length_c   1.000
_cell.angle_alpha   90.00
_cell.angle_beta   90.00
_cell.angle_gamma   90.00
#
_symmetry.space_group_name_H-M   'P 1'
#
loop_
_entity.id
_entity.type
_entity.pdbx_description
1 polymer ?
#
loop_
_entity_poly.entity_id
_entity_poly.type
_entity_poly.pdbx_seq_one_letter_code
_entity_poly.pdbx_strand_id
1 'polypeptide(L)'
;VPYSELLNPGVRRRDFWAWASLDFANSGYTTVVLTAVFNAYFVSVVMADNPLATLAWTVILSVSYLLVMVSAPWLGAYADAYGAKRRLLLWATIACVLATAGLAAVGPGNWLLAAVLLVVSNLAYASHQDLTAGYLQELSPPSHLGRLSGYGWAWGYWGGLLALALSLVWIQAVAPAFAPGLADAFGLTLSASGGLPAQWLVGGAMVLVAILFAVVGFPALAVLAGHRGYATAAGIGGDTEAVAASEDWKGAWRRLWAGWSRLSPDLPLRKMLVCITVY
;
A
#
# COMPACT_ATOMS: atom_id res chain seq x y z
N VAL A 1 -16.13 -24.95 -8.79
CA VAL A 1 -14.74 -25.44 -8.75
C VAL A 1 -14.32 -25.47 -7.29
N PRO A 2 -13.89 -26.63 -6.75
CA PRO A 2 -13.39 -26.69 -5.37
C PRO A 2 -12.20 -25.75 -5.19
N TYR A 3 -12.11 -25.15 -4.01
CA TYR A 3 -11.11 -24.13 -3.69
C TYR A 3 -9.65 -24.63 -3.86
N SER A 4 -9.47 -25.96 -3.71
CA SER A 4 -8.18 -26.63 -3.91
C SER A 4 -7.65 -26.58 -5.34
N GLU A 5 -8.51 -26.43 -6.33
CA GLU A 5 -8.13 -26.36 -7.74
C GLU A 5 -7.66 -24.95 -8.16
N LEU A 6 -7.97 -23.93 -7.35
CA LEU A 6 -7.57 -22.55 -7.60
C LEU A 6 -6.13 -22.25 -7.16
N LEU A 7 -5.54 -23.11 -6.33
CA LEU A 7 -4.23 -22.90 -5.74
C LEU A 7 -3.20 -23.85 -6.36
N ASN A 8 -1.97 -23.39 -6.42
CA ASN A 8 -0.84 -24.23 -6.82
C ASN A 8 -0.64 -25.40 -5.84
N PRO A 9 -0.10 -26.53 -6.31
CA PRO A 9 0.25 -27.66 -5.43
C PRO A 9 1.14 -27.22 -4.27
N GLY A 10 0.77 -27.61 -3.04
CA GLY A 10 1.50 -27.22 -1.82
C GLY A 10 1.10 -25.88 -1.20
N VAL A 11 0.33 -25.05 -1.88
CA VAL A 11 -0.22 -23.79 -1.33
C VAL A 11 -1.43 -24.11 -0.45
N ARG A 12 -1.43 -23.58 0.76
CA ARG A 12 -2.51 -23.78 1.72
C ARG A 12 -3.50 -22.63 1.67
N ARG A 13 -4.74 -22.91 2.01
CA ARG A 13 -5.81 -21.90 2.10
C ARG A 13 -5.43 -20.71 2.99
N ARG A 14 -4.65 -20.93 4.04
CA ARG A 14 -4.15 -19.87 4.92
C ARG A 14 -3.20 -18.90 4.20
N ASP A 15 -2.41 -19.39 3.26
CA ASP A 15 -1.43 -18.59 2.52
C ASP A 15 -2.17 -17.62 1.57
N PHE A 16 -3.27 -18.07 0.95
CA PHE A 16 -4.16 -17.20 0.18
C PHE A 16 -4.81 -16.12 1.06
N TRP A 17 -5.38 -16.49 2.22
CA TRP A 17 -6.00 -15.49 3.08
C TRP A 17 -4.99 -14.51 3.66
N ALA A 18 -3.76 -14.94 3.93
CA ALA A 18 -2.69 -14.04 4.33
C ALA A 18 -2.37 -13.05 3.21
N TRP A 19 -2.26 -13.50 1.97
CA TRP A 19 -2.06 -12.64 0.82
C TRP A 19 -3.23 -11.64 0.63
N ALA A 20 -4.46 -12.12 0.66
CA ALA A 20 -5.65 -11.26 0.55
C ALA A 20 -5.75 -10.24 1.70
N SER A 21 -5.26 -10.60 2.89
CA SER A 21 -5.24 -9.69 4.04
C SER A 21 -4.21 -8.57 3.91
N LEU A 22 -3.16 -8.72 3.09
CA LEU A 22 -2.28 -7.63 2.72
C LEU A 22 -3.02 -6.58 1.89
N ASP A 23 -3.86 -7.00 0.96
CA ASP A 23 -4.70 -6.09 0.17
C ASP A 23 -5.77 -5.41 1.03
N PHE A 24 -6.37 -6.16 1.97
CA PHE A 24 -7.27 -5.62 2.98
C PHE A 24 -6.63 -4.48 3.80
N ALA A 25 -5.40 -4.69 4.29
CA ALA A 25 -4.65 -3.68 5.04
C ALA A 25 -4.36 -2.44 4.20
N ASN A 26 -3.96 -2.67 2.96
CA ASN A 26 -3.55 -1.66 2.00
C ASN A 26 -4.71 -0.74 1.57
N SER A 27 -5.91 -1.30 1.39
CA SER A 27 -7.11 -0.56 0.97
C SER A 27 -7.56 0.49 1.98
N GLY A 28 -7.27 0.30 3.27
CA GLY A 28 -7.54 1.30 4.31
C GLY A 28 -6.76 2.59 4.11
N TYR A 29 -5.50 2.50 3.70
CA TYR A 29 -4.66 3.66 3.39
C TYR A 29 -5.24 4.47 2.23
N THR A 30 -5.55 3.83 1.11
CA THR A 30 -6.09 4.50 -0.07
C THR A 30 -7.39 5.23 0.24
N THR A 31 -8.30 4.54 0.93
CA THR A 31 -9.64 5.08 1.19
C THR A 31 -9.61 6.25 2.16
N VAL A 32 -8.87 6.14 3.26
CA VAL A 32 -8.90 7.14 4.33
C VAL A 32 -7.88 8.25 4.09
N VAL A 33 -6.64 7.90 3.71
CA VAL A 33 -5.57 8.89 3.55
C VAL A 33 -5.68 9.60 2.21
N LEU A 34 -5.66 8.86 1.10
CA LEU A 34 -5.58 9.49 -0.22
C LEU A 34 -6.91 10.07 -0.67
N THR A 35 -8.04 9.46 -0.30
CA THR A 35 -9.34 9.81 -0.92
C THR A 35 -10.24 10.63 0.00
N ALA A 36 -10.52 10.17 1.23
CA ALA A 36 -11.62 10.71 2.00
C ALA A 36 -11.21 11.71 3.09
N VAL A 37 -10.41 11.28 4.07
CA VAL A 37 -10.24 12.05 5.33
C VAL A 37 -9.06 13.00 5.27
N PHE A 38 -7.85 12.49 4.98
CA PHE A 38 -6.67 13.35 5.02
C PHE A 38 -6.60 14.32 3.86
N ASN A 39 -7.10 13.96 2.68
CA ASN A 39 -7.24 14.88 1.55
C ASN A 39 -8.09 16.11 1.93
N ALA A 40 -9.29 15.88 2.47
CA ALA A 40 -10.17 16.94 2.90
C ALA A 40 -9.51 17.82 3.98
N TYR A 41 -8.84 17.21 4.96
CA TYR A 41 -8.10 17.90 6.02
C TYR A 41 -6.95 18.76 5.46
N PHE A 42 -6.18 18.19 4.53
CA PHE A 42 -5.05 18.93 3.92
C PHE A 42 -5.52 20.21 3.23
N VAL A 43 -6.58 20.10 2.44
CA VAL A 43 -7.10 21.26 1.68
C VAL A 43 -7.77 22.27 2.59
N SER A 44 -8.57 21.81 3.58
CA SER A 44 -9.42 22.72 4.38
C SER A 44 -8.76 23.24 5.66
N VAL A 45 -7.72 22.58 6.16
CA VAL A 45 -7.09 22.93 7.44
C VAL A 45 -5.58 23.15 7.31
N VAL A 46 -4.84 22.22 6.70
CA VAL A 46 -3.37 22.34 6.60
C VAL A 46 -2.98 23.51 5.69
N MET A 47 -3.68 23.69 4.59
CA MET A 47 -3.52 24.82 3.66
C MET A 47 -4.77 25.70 3.62
N ALA A 48 -5.42 25.89 4.76
CA ALA A 48 -6.56 26.81 4.87
C ALA A 48 -6.19 28.18 4.29
N ASP A 49 -7.17 28.82 3.65
CA ASP A 49 -7.05 30.14 3.02
C ASP A 49 -6.05 30.23 1.84
N ASN A 50 -5.43 29.12 1.42
CA ASN A 50 -4.56 29.11 0.25
C ASN A 50 -5.33 28.65 -0.99
N PRO A 51 -5.51 29.49 -2.01
CA PRO A 51 -6.24 29.13 -3.23
C PRO A 51 -5.55 28.00 -4.03
N LEU A 52 -4.29 27.71 -3.74
CA LEU A 52 -3.52 26.65 -4.39
C LEU A 52 -3.54 25.31 -3.61
N ALA A 53 -4.33 25.18 -2.54
CA ALA A 53 -4.34 23.98 -1.70
C ALA A 53 -4.62 22.69 -2.49
N THR A 54 -5.63 22.70 -3.36
CA THR A 54 -5.96 21.56 -4.22
C THR A 54 -4.85 21.28 -5.23
N LEU A 55 -4.25 22.33 -5.81
CA LEU A 55 -3.11 22.16 -6.71
C LEU A 55 -1.91 21.55 -5.99
N ALA A 56 -1.60 22.04 -4.78
CA ALA A 56 -0.51 21.50 -3.97
C ALA A 56 -0.72 20.00 -3.66
N TRP A 57 -1.94 19.62 -3.26
CA TRP A 57 -2.30 18.21 -3.09
C TRP A 57 -2.03 17.38 -4.34
N THR A 58 -2.51 17.84 -5.49
CA THR A 58 -2.35 17.16 -6.77
C THR A 58 -0.87 17.04 -7.17
N VAL A 59 -0.09 18.11 -6.97
CA VAL A 59 1.36 18.11 -7.27
C VAL A 59 2.10 17.12 -6.36
N ILE A 60 1.80 17.11 -5.05
CA ILE A 60 2.42 16.17 -4.10
C ILE A 60 2.16 14.72 -4.52
N LEU A 61 0.92 14.38 -4.86
CA LEU A 61 0.57 13.05 -5.33
C LEU A 61 1.22 12.73 -6.67
N SER A 62 1.26 13.68 -7.61
CA SER A 62 1.91 13.50 -8.91
C SER A 62 3.40 13.21 -8.77
N VAL A 63 4.09 13.94 -7.90
CA VAL A 63 5.51 13.67 -7.57
C VAL A 63 5.67 12.29 -6.96
N SER A 64 4.79 11.90 -6.05
CA SER A 64 4.81 10.58 -5.44
C SER A 64 4.62 9.46 -6.47
N TYR A 65 3.63 9.58 -7.36
CA TYR A 65 3.39 8.58 -8.42
C TYR A 65 4.53 8.55 -9.45
N LEU A 66 5.16 9.69 -9.74
CA LEU A 66 6.36 9.72 -10.59
C LEU A 66 7.50 8.93 -9.94
N LEU A 67 7.72 9.09 -8.63
CA LEU A 67 8.72 8.30 -7.90
C LEU A 67 8.38 6.81 -7.91
N VAL A 68 7.12 6.44 -7.74
CA VAL A 68 6.64 5.04 -7.86
C VAL A 68 6.95 4.51 -9.25
N MET A 69 6.57 5.23 -10.30
CA MET A 69 6.79 4.82 -11.69
C MET A 69 8.27 4.56 -12.00
N VAL A 70 9.16 5.39 -11.47
CA VAL A 70 10.61 5.22 -11.67
C VAL A 70 11.16 4.10 -10.80
N SER A 71 10.71 3.96 -9.53
CA SER A 71 11.27 3.00 -8.58
C SER A 71 10.73 1.58 -8.74
N ALA A 72 9.48 1.39 -9.18
CA ALA A 72 8.83 0.08 -9.26
C ALA A 72 9.60 -0.95 -10.11
N PRO A 73 10.10 -0.64 -11.32
CA PRO A 73 10.89 -1.59 -12.10
C PRO A 73 12.20 -2.00 -11.41
N TRP A 74 12.84 -1.05 -10.71
CA TRP A 74 14.07 -1.32 -9.96
C TRP A 74 13.80 -2.21 -8.75
N LEU A 75 12.72 -1.92 -8.04
CA LEU A 75 12.31 -2.68 -6.86
C LEU A 75 11.94 -4.12 -7.24
N GLY A 76 11.20 -4.30 -8.34
CA GLY A 76 10.85 -5.61 -8.89
C GLY A 76 12.08 -6.40 -9.32
N ALA A 77 12.96 -5.79 -10.13
CA ALA A 77 14.19 -6.43 -10.57
C ALA A 77 15.11 -6.83 -9.42
N TYR A 78 15.23 -5.97 -8.40
CA TYR A 78 16.00 -6.28 -7.19
C TYR A 78 15.36 -7.42 -6.38
N ALA A 79 14.03 -7.38 -6.22
CA ALA A 79 13.29 -8.41 -5.52
C ALA A 79 13.50 -9.80 -6.13
N ASP A 80 13.47 -9.86 -7.46
CA ASP A 80 13.63 -11.12 -8.21
C ASP A 80 15.09 -11.58 -8.24
N ALA A 81 16.05 -10.67 -8.47
CA ALA A 81 17.47 -11.01 -8.55
C ALA A 81 18.05 -11.54 -7.22
N TYR A 82 17.58 -11.03 -6.09
CA TYR A 82 18.13 -11.37 -4.77
C TYR A 82 17.17 -12.18 -3.89
N GLY A 83 16.02 -12.61 -4.42
CA GLY A 83 14.99 -13.28 -3.61
C GLY A 83 14.52 -12.42 -2.43
N ALA A 84 14.62 -11.10 -2.57
CA ALA A 84 14.43 -10.14 -1.48
C ALA A 84 12.97 -9.68 -1.31
N LYS A 85 12.02 -10.22 -2.09
CA LYS A 85 10.61 -9.81 -2.13
C LYS A 85 10.00 -9.64 -0.73
N ARG A 86 10.18 -10.63 0.14
CA ARG A 86 9.68 -10.59 1.51
C ARG A 86 10.30 -9.45 2.35
N ARG A 87 11.63 -9.27 2.26
CA ARG A 87 12.34 -8.24 3.03
C ARG A 87 11.88 -6.86 2.60
N LEU A 88 11.76 -6.64 1.30
CA LEU A 88 11.27 -5.39 0.72
C LEU A 88 9.82 -5.12 1.13
N LEU A 89 8.96 -6.14 1.09
CA LEU A 89 7.58 -6.03 1.51
C LEU A 89 7.45 -5.67 3.00
N LEU A 90 8.30 -6.25 3.86
CA LEU A 90 8.37 -5.89 5.27
C LEU A 90 8.78 -4.42 5.47
N TRP A 91 9.81 -3.96 4.78
CA TRP A 91 10.25 -2.56 4.88
C TRP A 91 9.22 -1.58 4.32
N ALA A 92 8.55 -1.94 3.22
CA ALA A 92 7.44 -1.15 2.66
C ALA A 92 6.28 -1.05 3.67
N THR A 93 5.93 -2.17 4.34
CA THR A 93 4.91 -2.17 5.41
C THR A 93 5.31 -1.25 6.56
N ILE A 94 6.54 -1.37 7.09
CA ILE A 94 7.03 -0.54 8.19
C ILE A 94 7.02 0.95 7.79
N ALA A 95 7.55 1.27 6.61
CA ALA A 95 7.62 2.66 6.14
C ALA A 95 6.21 3.26 5.95
N CYS A 96 5.28 2.50 5.37
CA CYS A 96 3.88 2.92 5.19
C CYS A 96 3.21 3.17 6.55
N VAL A 97 3.33 2.24 7.50
CA VAL A 97 2.74 2.37 8.85
C VAL A 97 3.31 3.59 9.58
N LEU A 98 4.64 3.75 9.60
CA LEU A 98 5.27 4.85 10.31
C LEU A 98 4.96 6.22 9.67
N ALA A 99 5.03 6.32 8.35
CA ALA A 99 4.72 7.56 7.66
C ALA A 99 3.23 7.92 7.79
N THR A 100 2.33 6.94 7.72
CA THR A 100 0.88 7.16 7.94
C THR A 100 0.60 7.60 9.39
N ALA A 101 1.21 6.96 10.38
CA ALA A 101 1.11 7.40 11.77
C ALA A 101 1.69 8.81 11.97
N GLY A 102 2.79 9.12 11.28
CA GLY A 102 3.42 10.44 11.29
C GLY A 102 2.49 11.57 10.78
N LEU A 103 1.54 11.26 9.88
CA LEU A 103 0.54 12.24 9.43
C LEU A 103 -0.31 12.78 10.58
N ALA A 104 -0.38 12.09 11.71
CA ALA A 104 -1.06 12.59 12.91
C ALA A 104 -0.38 13.84 13.51
N ALA A 105 0.89 14.06 13.24
CA ALA A 105 1.62 15.25 13.69
C ALA A 105 1.40 16.49 12.79
N VAL A 106 0.71 16.33 11.66
CA VAL A 106 0.48 17.43 10.72
C VAL A 106 -0.61 18.36 11.22
N GLY A 107 -0.22 19.59 11.55
CA GLY A 107 -1.13 20.66 11.96
C GLY A 107 -1.34 21.72 10.88
N PRO A 108 -2.15 22.76 11.17
CA PRO A 108 -2.37 23.90 10.28
C PRO A 108 -1.03 24.54 9.87
N GLY A 109 -0.87 24.84 8.59
CA GLY A 109 0.35 25.45 8.03
C GLY A 109 1.52 24.49 7.78
N ASN A 110 1.50 23.28 8.30
CA ASN A 110 2.60 22.31 8.18
C ASN A 110 2.53 21.51 6.86
N TRP A 111 2.25 22.18 5.75
CA TRP A 111 2.07 21.54 4.44
C TRP A 111 3.32 20.80 3.95
N LEU A 112 4.52 21.27 4.31
CA LEU A 112 5.77 20.63 3.91
C LEU A 112 5.95 19.26 4.61
N LEU A 113 5.66 19.19 5.91
CA LEU A 113 5.66 17.94 6.65
C LEU A 113 4.63 16.96 6.08
N ALA A 114 3.41 17.45 5.78
CA ALA A 114 2.39 16.66 5.10
C ALA A 114 2.89 16.13 3.76
N ALA A 115 3.52 16.98 2.92
CA ALA A 115 4.04 16.60 1.62
C ALA A 115 5.08 15.47 1.71
N VAL A 116 6.07 15.61 2.60
CA VAL A 116 7.11 14.60 2.79
C VAL A 116 6.50 13.27 3.26
N LEU A 117 5.63 13.30 4.27
CA LEU A 117 5.00 12.09 4.81
C LEU A 117 4.06 11.43 3.80
N LEU A 118 3.31 12.20 3.01
CA LEU A 118 2.47 11.69 1.93
C LEU A 118 3.30 11.03 0.84
N VAL A 119 4.40 11.65 0.40
CA VAL A 119 5.27 11.07 -0.62
C VAL A 119 5.86 9.75 -0.11
N VAL A 120 6.38 9.72 1.12
CA VAL A 120 6.97 8.51 1.71
C VAL A 120 5.92 7.42 1.91
N SER A 121 4.75 7.75 2.48
CA SER A 121 3.69 6.77 2.74
C SER A 121 3.12 6.21 1.44
N ASN A 122 2.90 7.06 0.42
CA ASN A 122 2.36 6.60 -0.86
C ASN A 122 3.38 5.78 -1.67
N LEU A 123 4.66 6.15 -1.63
CA LEU A 123 5.72 5.33 -2.23
C LEU A 123 5.81 3.96 -1.56
N ALA A 124 5.77 3.92 -0.24
CA ALA A 124 5.77 2.68 0.53
C ALA A 124 4.52 1.84 0.28
N TYR A 125 3.34 2.47 0.24
CA TYR A 125 2.06 1.86 -0.11
C TYR A 125 2.09 1.21 -1.49
N ALA A 126 2.51 1.94 -2.52
CA ALA A 126 2.57 1.43 -3.89
C ALA A 126 3.59 0.29 -4.02
N SER A 127 4.77 0.43 -3.42
CA SER A 127 5.77 -0.63 -3.37
C SER A 127 5.25 -1.89 -2.67
N HIS A 128 4.49 -1.74 -1.58
CA HIS A 128 3.84 -2.85 -0.89
C HIS A 128 2.83 -3.53 -1.81
N GLN A 129 2.01 -2.77 -2.54
CA GLN A 129 1.01 -3.30 -3.47
C GLN A 129 1.64 -4.07 -4.62
N ASP A 130 2.68 -3.52 -5.26
CA ASP A 130 3.40 -4.16 -6.37
C ASP A 130 4.05 -5.48 -5.93
N LEU A 131 4.72 -5.47 -4.78
CA LEU A 131 5.34 -6.68 -4.22
C LEU A 131 4.29 -7.73 -3.83
N THR A 132 3.15 -7.32 -3.29
CA THR A 132 2.04 -8.21 -2.94
C THR A 132 1.43 -8.84 -4.19
N ALA A 133 1.26 -8.08 -5.27
CA ALA A 133 0.78 -8.61 -6.55
C ALA A 133 1.70 -9.69 -7.12
N GLY A 134 3.01 -9.58 -6.91
CA GLY A 134 3.98 -10.59 -7.33
C GLY A 134 3.83 -11.95 -6.63
N TYR A 135 3.23 -12.01 -5.44
CA TYR A 135 2.93 -13.29 -4.78
C TYR A 135 1.78 -14.07 -5.40
N LEU A 136 0.87 -13.40 -6.11
CA LEU A 136 -0.30 -14.05 -6.71
C LEU A 136 0.11 -15.17 -7.69
N GLN A 137 1.18 -14.96 -8.45
CA GLN A 137 1.71 -15.96 -9.39
C GLN A 137 2.29 -17.19 -8.68
N GLU A 138 2.76 -17.04 -7.45
CA GLU A 138 3.24 -18.13 -6.61
C GLU A 138 2.08 -18.94 -6.00
N LEU A 139 0.93 -18.28 -5.78
CA LEU A 139 -0.23 -18.88 -5.12
C LEU A 139 -1.16 -19.64 -6.09
N SER A 140 -1.26 -19.21 -7.35
CA SER A 140 -2.26 -19.69 -8.31
C SER A 140 -1.67 -20.02 -9.67
N PRO A 141 -2.17 -21.09 -10.33
CA PRO A 141 -1.81 -21.36 -11.72
C PRO A 141 -2.35 -20.25 -12.65
N PRO A 142 -1.72 -20.04 -13.82
CA PRO A 142 -2.10 -18.97 -14.75
C PRO A 142 -3.59 -18.98 -15.16
N SER A 143 -4.19 -20.17 -15.24
CA SER A 143 -5.61 -20.35 -15.60
C SER A 143 -6.60 -19.77 -14.57
N HIS A 144 -6.17 -19.52 -13.32
CA HIS A 144 -7.04 -19.12 -12.22
C HIS A 144 -6.63 -17.79 -11.57
N LEU A 145 -5.55 -17.14 -12.05
CA LEU A 145 -5.04 -15.85 -11.51
C LEU A 145 -6.13 -14.78 -11.40
N GLY A 146 -6.91 -14.57 -12.48
CA GLY A 146 -7.97 -13.55 -12.49
C GLY A 146 -9.05 -13.81 -11.45
N ARG A 147 -9.39 -15.08 -11.21
CA ARG A 147 -10.41 -15.46 -10.24
C ARG A 147 -9.93 -15.25 -8.80
N LEU A 148 -8.69 -15.64 -8.53
CA LEU A 148 -8.08 -15.47 -7.22
C LEU A 148 -7.84 -14.00 -6.90
N SER A 149 -7.39 -13.23 -7.89
CA SER A 149 -7.26 -11.77 -7.81
C SER A 149 -8.60 -11.11 -7.48
N GLY A 150 -9.69 -11.52 -8.14
CA GLY A 150 -11.03 -11.00 -7.86
C GLY A 150 -11.48 -11.23 -6.40
N TYR A 151 -11.17 -12.38 -5.82
CA TYR A 151 -11.46 -12.63 -4.40
C TYR A 151 -10.60 -11.78 -3.46
N GLY A 152 -9.31 -11.58 -3.79
CA GLY A 152 -8.43 -10.68 -3.03
C GLY A 152 -8.96 -9.25 -3.04
N TRP A 153 -9.32 -8.76 -4.21
CA TRP A 153 -9.90 -7.43 -4.40
C TRP A 153 -11.20 -7.24 -3.61
N ALA A 154 -12.11 -8.21 -3.71
CA ALA A 154 -13.35 -8.16 -2.94
C ALA A 154 -13.09 -8.10 -1.42
N TRP A 155 -12.09 -8.84 -0.93
CA TRP A 155 -11.68 -8.77 0.46
C TRP A 155 -11.03 -7.42 0.80
N GLY A 156 -10.22 -6.88 -0.10
CA GLY A 156 -9.61 -5.56 0.03
C GLY A 156 -10.65 -4.44 0.20
N TYR A 157 -11.74 -4.44 -0.57
CA TYR A 157 -12.82 -3.46 -0.40
C TYR A 157 -13.40 -3.44 1.01
N TRP A 158 -13.57 -4.60 1.65
CA TRP A 158 -14.00 -4.66 3.04
C TRP A 158 -13.00 -4.00 3.99
N GLY A 159 -11.70 -4.10 3.70
CA GLY A 159 -10.65 -3.41 4.45
C GLY A 159 -10.77 -1.89 4.36
N GLY A 160 -10.97 -1.36 3.15
CA GLY A 160 -11.21 0.06 2.93
C GLY A 160 -12.47 0.58 3.62
N LEU A 161 -13.59 -0.15 3.51
CA LEU A 161 -14.84 0.19 4.19
C LEU A 161 -14.71 0.16 5.71
N LEU A 162 -14.05 -0.86 6.25
CA LEU A 162 -13.83 -0.95 7.70
C LEU A 162 -12.96 0.20 8.20
N ALA A 163 -11.85 0.50 7.51
CA ALA A 163 -10.98 1.61 7.86
C ALA A 163 -11.72 2.95 7.84
N LEU A 164 -12.54 3.18 6.82
CA LEU A 164 -13.37 4.38 6.71
C LEU A 164 -14.40 4.45 7.84
N ALA A 165 -15.14 3.36 8.09
CA ALA A 165 -16.14 3.31 9.16
C ALA A 165 -15.51 3.57 10.53
N LEU A 166 -14.38 2.93 10.84
CA LEU A 166 -13.66 3.15 12.10
C LEU A 166 -13.17 4.60 12.23
N SER A 167 -12.66 5.18 11.14
CA SER A 167 -12.23 6.59 11.13
C SER A 167 -13.40 7.55 11.35
N LEU A 168 -14.55 7.29 10.73
CA LEU A 168 -15.74 8.12 10.92
C LEU A 168 -16.32 7.97 12.33
N VAL A 169 -16.38 6.75 12.88
CA VAL A 169 -16.80 6.51 14.28
C VAL A 169 -15.85 7.22 15.25
N TRP A 170 -14.54 7.16 15.00
CA TRP A 170 -13.58 7.92 15.80
C TRP A 170 -13.87 9.42 15.76
N ILE A 171 -13.98 10.01 14.59
CA ILE A 171 -14.15 11.46 14.42
C ILE A 171 -15.48 11.94 15.00
N GLN A 172 -16.56 11.18 14.84
CA GLN A 172 -17.92 11.66 15.15
C GLN A 172 -18.45 11.22 16.51
N ALA A 173 -17.99 10.12 17.06
CA ALA A 173 -18.51 9.56 18.28
C ALA A 173 -17.46 9.44 19.40
N VAL A 174 -16.32 8.81 19.10
CA VAL A 174 -15.31 8.48 20.12
C VAL A 174 -14.54 9.73 20.55
N ALA A 175 -13.95 10.46 19.61
CA ALA A 175 -13.16 11.63 19.94
C ALA A 175 -13.97 12.74 20.65
N PRO A 176 -15.19 13.09 20.22
CA PRO A 176 -16.03 14.02 20.97
C PRO A 176 -16.40 13.55 22.39
N ALA A 177 -16.68 12.25 22.57
CA ALA A 177 -17.01 11.70 23.89
C ALA A 177 -15.84 11.79 24.89
N PHE A 178 -14.62 11.66 24.40
CA PHE A 178 -13.39 11.75 25.21
C PHE A 178 -12.73 13.13 25.18
N ALA A 179 -13.30 14.12 24.48
CA ALA A 179 -12.71 15.43 24.29
C ALA A 179 -12.28 16.13 25.61
N PRO A 180 -13.09 16.16 26.68
CA PRO A 180 -12.66 16.79 27.93
C PRO A 180 -11.44 16.12 28.54
N GLY A 181 -11.47 14.79 28.66
CA GLY A 181 -10.35 14.04 29.24
C GLY A 181 -9.06 14.10 28.39
N LEU A 182 -9.16 14.13 27.08
CA LEU A 182 -8.02 14.34 26.20
C LEU A 182 -7.46 15.75 26.30
N ALA A 183 -8.34 16.76 26.43
CA ALA A 183 -7.92 18.14 26.63
C ALA A 183 -7.14 18.28 27.93
N ASP A 184 -7.61 17.73 29.01
CA ASP A 184 -6.95 17.74 30.33
C ASP A 184 -5.61 16.99 30.29
N ALA A 185 -5.56 15.80 29.68
CA ALA A 185 -4.37 14.96 29.64
C ALA A 185 -3.24 15.55 28.78
N PHE A 186 -3.59 16.25 27.70
CA PHE A 186 -2.62 16.77 26.73
C PHE A 186 -2.52 18.31 26.71
N GLY A 187 -3.21 19.00 27.62
CA GLY A 187 -3.20 20.46 27.70
C GLY A 187 -3.79 21.14 26.45
N LEU A 188 -4.84 20.55 25.84
CA LEU A 188 -5.41 21.04 24.59
C LEU A 188 -6.48 22.09 24.84
N THR A 189 -6.50 23.12 24.00
CA THR A 189 -7.62 24.06 23.93
C THR A 189 -8.74 23.46 23.07
N LEU A 190 -9.90 23.23 23.71
CA LEU A 190 -11.10 22.82 22.97
C LEU A 190 -11.60 24.00 22.09
N SER A 191 -12.26 23.66 20.99
CA SER A 191 -12.94 24.66 20.15
C SER A 191 -14.07 25.33 20.93
N ALA A 192 -14.57 26.45 20.41
CA ALA A 192 -15.70 27.20 21.03
C ALA A 192 -16.96 26.33 21.24
N SER A 193 -17.11 25.24 20.46
CA SER A 193 -18.17 24.24 20.59
C SER A 193 -17.83 23.11 21.58
N GLY A 194 -16.69 23.15 22.28
CA GLY A 194 -16.25 22.10 23.21
C GLY A 194 -15.61 20.88 22.54
N GLY A 195 -15.39 20.90 21.21
CA GLY A 195 -14.79 19.80 20.46
C GLY A 195 -13.28 19.85 20.37
N LEU A 196 -12.65 18.72 20.07
CA LEU A 196 -11.22 18.63 19.78
C LEU A 196 -10.86 19.39 18.49
N PRO A 197 -9.67 19.98 18.41
CA PRO A 197 -9.15 20.56 17.16
C PRO A 197 -9.11 19.50 16.04
N ALA A 198 -9.34 19.93 14.80
CA ALA A 198 -9.37 19.05 13.62
C ALA A 198 -8.10 18.21 13.47
N GLN A 199 -6.96 18.74 13.87
CA GLN A 199 -5.69 18.02 13.91
C GLN A 199 -5.75 16.74 14.75
N TRP A 200 -6.38 16.76 15.91
CA TRP A 200 -6.51 15.61 16.80
C TRP A 200 -7.53 14.59 16.29
N LEU A 201 -8.62 15.09 15.69
CA LEU A 201 -9.64 14.23 15.08
C LEU A 201 -9.06 13.45 13.92
N VAL A 202 -8.42 14.15 12.99
CA VAL A 202 -7.84 13.52 11.79
C VAL A 202 -6.57 12.76 12.14
N GLY A 203 -5.73 13.30 13.03
CA GLY A 203 -4.55 12.60 13.52
C GLY A 203 -4.86 11.23 14.13
N GLY A 204 -5.91 11.16 14.96
CA GLY A 204 -6.39 9.88 15.51
C GLY A 204 -6.86 8.91 14.43
N ALA A 205 -7.54 9.39 13.38
CA ALA A 205 -7.93 8.56 12.25
C ALA A 205 -6.69 8.02 11.49
N MET A 206 -5.63 8.82 11.32
CA MET A 206 -4.37 8.38 10.70
C MET A 206 -3.69 7.28 11.52
N VAL A 207 -3.66 7.44 12.85
CA VAL A 207 -3.14 6.41 13.76
C VAL A 207 -3.97 5.13 13.68
N LEU A 208 -5.30 5.23 13.63
CA LEU A 208 -6.18 4.05 13.47
C LEU A 208 -5.89 3.30 12.17
N VAL A 209 -5.72 4.01 11.05
CA VAL A 209 -5.36 3.39 9.78
C VAL A 209 -4.00 2.70 9.86
N ALA A 210 -3.00 3.36 10.47
CA ALA A 210 -1.68 2.78 10.67
C ALA A 210 -1.72 1.52 11.54
N ILE A 211 -2.49 1.53 12.63
CA ILE A 211 -2.71 0.37 13.51
C ILE A 211 -3.42 -0.75 12.75
N LEU A 212 -4.48 -0.46 12.01
CA LEU A 212 -5.19 -1.47 11.21
C LEU A 212 -4.24 -2.11 10.18
N PHE A 213 -3.46 -1.28 9.49
CA PHE A 213 -2.45 -1.77 8.55
C PHE A 213 -1.42 -2.68 9.23
N ALA A 214 -0.92 -2.28 10.40
CA ALA A 214 0.07 -3.05 11.16
C ALA A 214 -0.52 -4.38 11.69
N VAL A 215 -1.70 -4.33 12.33
CA VAL A 215 -2.34 -5.49 12.96
C VAL A 215 -2.75 -6.55 11.93
N VAL A 216 -3.11 -6.14 10.73
CA VAL A 216 -3.47 -7.08 9.65
C VAL A 216 -2.24 -7.45 8.83
N GLY A 217 -1.39 -6.49 8.48
CA GLY A 217 -0.24 -6.68 7.59
C GLY A 217 0.87 -7.53 8.18
N PHE A 218 1.31 -7.28 9.41
CA PHE A 218 2.41 -8.05 10.01
C PHE A 218 2.10 -9.54 10.23
N PRO A 219 0.92 -9.94 10.76
CA PRO A 219 0.56 -11.37 10.82
C PRO A 219 0.46 -12.02 9.45
N ALA A 220 -0.10 -11.32 8.45
CA ALA A 220 -0.17 -11.80 7.08
C ALA A 220 1.24 -12.07 6.50
N LEU A 221 2.17 -11.14 6.70
CA LEU A 221 3.58 -11.31 6.33
C LEU A 221 4.25 -12.48 7.06
N ALA A 222 3.94 -12.68 8.33
CA ALA A 222 4.48 -13.80 9.11
C ALA A 222 4.01 -15.16 8.57
N VAL A 223 2.76 -15.26 8.13
CA VAL A 223 2.22 -16.47 7.49
C VAL A 223 2.89 -16.72 6.15
N LEU A 224 3.01 -15.70 5.29
CA LEU A 224 3.68 -15.81 4.00
C LEU A 224 5.18 -16.10 4.13
N ALA A 225 5.77 -15.76 5.27
CA ALA A 225 7.16 -16.07 5.57
C ALA A 225 7.48 -17.58 5.62
N GLY A 226 6.51 -18.38 6.01
CA GLY A 226 6.63 -19.85 6.02
C GLY A 226 6.31 -20.51 4.69
N HIS A 227 5.89 -19.72 3.69
CA HIS A 227 5.59 -20.21 2.36
C HIS A 227 6.89 -20.31 1.54
N ARG A 228 7.26 -21.50 1.15
CA ARG A 228 8.35 -21.72 0.17
C ARG A 228 7.74 -21.49 -1.21
N GLY A 229 8.27 -20.54 -1.97
CA GLY A 229 7.76 -20.21 -3.30
C GLY A 229 7.59 -21.45 -4.18
N TYR A 230 6.53 -21.46 -4.98
CA TYR A 230 6.20 -22.57 -5.90
C TYR A 230 7.36 -22.88 -6.86
N ALA A 231 8.09 -21.87 -7.29
CA ALA A 231 9.26 -22.03 -8.17
C ALA A 231 10.33 -22.95 -7.55
N THR A 232 10.59 -22.83 -6.25
CA THR A 232 11.53 -23.68 -5.51
C THR A 232 10.97 -25.08 -5.29
N ALA A 233 9.66 -25.20 -5.02
CA ALA A 233 9.01 -26.49 -4.77
C ALA A 233 8.80 -27.34 -6.04
N ALA A 234 8.64 -26.69 -7.20
CA ALA A 234 8.44 -27.35 -8.49
C ALA A 234 9.74 -27.72 -9.22
N GLY A 235 10.91 -27.42 -8.64
CA GLY A 235 12.20 -27.62 -9.31
C GLY A 235 12.43 -26.70 -10.51
N ILE A 236 11.50 -25.78 -10.79
CA ILE A 236 11.60 -24.80 -11.89
C ILE A 236 12.63 -23.71 -11.53
N GLY A 237 12.98 -23.61 -10.24
CA GLY A 237 13.93 -22.63 -9.71
C GLY A 237 15.40 -23.08 -9.73
N GLY A 238 15.69 -24.37 -10.00
CA GLY A 238 17.07 -24.85 -9.96
C GLY A 238 18.00 -24.12 -10.95
N ASP A 239 17.53 -23.91 -12.17
CA ASP A 239 18.29 -23.18 -13.19
C ASP A 239 18.15 -21.64 -13.01
N THR A 240 17.04 -21.17 -12.43
CA THR A 240 16.80 -19.75 -12.16
C THR A 240 17.56 -19.24 -10.94
N GLU A 241 17.73 -20.06 -9.89
CA GLU A 241 18.56 -19.70 -8.74
C GLU A 241 20.04 -19.66 -9.09
N ALA A 242 20.54 -20.58 -9.91
CA ALA A 242 21.91 -20.55 -10.41
C ALA A 242 22.17 -19.33 -11.33
N VAL A 243 21.20 -18.95 -12.14
CA VAL A 243 21.24 -17.78 -13.00
C VAL A 243 21.08 -16.47 -12.19
N ALA A 244 20.18 -16.45 -11.18
CA ALA A 244 20.00 -15.29 -10.32
C ALA A 244 21.20 -15.04 -9.39
N ALA A 245 21.86 -16.10 -8.92
CA ALA A 245 23.07 -15.97 -8.09
C ALA A 245 24.31 -15.47 -8.88
N SER A 246 24.29 -15.57 -10.20
CA SER A 246 25.39 -15.14 -11.07
C SER A 246 25.16 -13.81 -11.78
N GLU A 247 23.94 -13.27 -11.80
CA GLU A 247 23.62 -12.01 -12.48
C GLU A 247 23.43 -10.84 -11.52
N ASP A 248 24.22 -9.81 -11.73
CA ASP A 248 24.05 -8.47 -11.15
C ASP A 248 22.68 -7.89 -11.53
N TRP A 249 22.08 -7.05 -10.65
CA TRP A 249 20.81 -6.33 -10.86
C TRP A 249 20.74 -5.63 -12.24
N LYS A 250 21.90 -5.24 -12.80
CA LYS A 250 22.02 -4.71 -14.16
C LYS A 250 21.61 -5.73 -15.24
N GLY A 251 21.80 -7.02 -14.99
CA GLY A 251 21.36 -8.09 -15.86
C GLY A 251 19.83 -8.23 -15.86
N ALA A 252 19.20 -8.17 -14.67
CA ALA A 252 17.75 -8.17 -14.53
C ALA A 252 17.09 -6.96 -15.24
N TRP A 253 17.69 -5.77 -15.11
CA TRP A 253 17.25 -4.57 -15.82
C TRP A 253 17.36 -4.70 -17.35
N ARG A 254 18.46 -5.25 -17.84
CA ARG A 254 18.63 -5.51 -19.28
C ARG A 254 17.56 -6.47 -19.83
N ARG A 255 17.17 -7.49 -19.07
CA ARG A 255 16.09 -8.40 -19.46
C ARG A 255 14.73 -7.72 -19.52
N LEU A 256 14.41 -6.86 -18.55
CA LEU A 256 13.19 -6.04 -18.58
C LEU A 256 13.15 -5.14 -19.82
N TRP A 257 14.26 -4.49 -20.12
CA TRP A 257 14.38 -3.63 -21.32
C TRP A 257 14.33 -4.42 -22.63
N ALA A 258 14.96 -5.58 -22.67
CA ALA A 258 14.87 -6.51 -23.80
C ALA A 258 13.46 -7.10 -23.95
N GLY A 259 12.76 -7.36 -22.86
CA GLY A 259 11.33 -7.72 -22.86
C GLY A 259 10.46 -6.62 -23.46
N TRP A 260 10.69 -5.37 -23.02
CA TRP A 260 10.00 -4.19 -23.57
C TRP A 260 10.25 -4.00 -25.07
N SER A 261 11.48 -4.20 -25.54
CA SER A 261 11.82 -4.10 -26.96
C SER A 261 11.18 -5.20 -27.81
N ARG A 262 10.95 -6.39 -27.24
CA ARG A 262 10.24 -7.51 -27.89
C ARG A 262 8.74 -7.26 -28.00
N LEU A 263 8.13 -6.47 -27.11
CA LEU A 263 6.73 -6.02 -27.17
C LEU A 263 6.51 -4.92 -28.23
N SER A 264 7.59 -4.46 -28.86
CA SER A 264 7.59 -3.38 -29.86
C SER A 264 6.74 -3.66 -31.12
N PRO A 265 6.57 -4.92 -31.62
CA PRO A 265 5.70 -5.17 -32.78
C PRO A 265 4.20 -5.10 -32.49
N ASP A 266 3.77 -5.32 -31.23
CA ASP A 266 2.35 -5.34 -30.87
C ASP A 266 1.88 -3.98 -30.36
N LEU A 267 1.60 -3.08 -31.31
CA LEU A 267 1.11 -1.73 -31.05
C LEU A 267 -0.16 -1.68 -30.13
N PRO A 268 -1.14 -2.60 -30.23
CA PRO A 268 -2.30 -2.64 -29.34
C PRO A 268 -1.93 -2.92 -27.88
N LEU A 269 -1.04 -3.91 -27.65
CA LEU A 269 -0.61 -4.28 -26.30
C LEU A 269 0.22 -3.16 -25.65
N ARG A 270 1.07 -2.50 -26.42
CA ARG A 270 1.86 -1.35 -25.98
C ARG A 270 0.99 -0.16 -25.61
N LYS A 271 -0.04 0.14 -26.40
CA LYS A 271 -1.04 1.18 -26.09
C LYS A 271 -1.82 0.84 -24.84
N MET A 272 -2.23 -0.42 -24.67
CA MET A 272 -2.91 -0.90 -23.48
C MET A 272 -2.05 -0.78 -22.22
N LEU A 273 -0.77 -1.16 -22.29
CA LEU A 273 0.18 -1.03 -21.17
C LEU A 273 0.42 0.44 -20.80
N VAL A 274 0.54 1.33 -21.80
CA VAL A 274 0.66 2.78 -21.53
C VAL A 274 -0.64 3.32 -20.92
N CYS A 275 -1.81 2.89 -21.38
CA CYS A 275 -3.08 3.29 -20.76
C CYS A 275 -3.21 2.81 -19.31
N ILE A 276 -2.78 1.58 -19.00
CA ILE A 276 -2.82 1.02 -17.63
C ILE A 276 -1.82 1.74 -16.70
N THR A 277 -0.70 2.25 -17.23
CA THR A 277 0.30 2.98 -16.43
C THR A 277 -0.08 4.45 -16.19
N VAL A 278 -1.00 5.00 -16.98
CA VAL A 278 -1.45 6.41 -16.87
C VAL A 278 -2.74 6.54 -16.05
N TYR A 279 -3.45 5.44 -15.80
CA TYR A 279 -4.64 5.37 -14.95
C TYR A 279 -4.32 4.78 -13.59
#